data_01d4089dedadde8c8d5e61e3657e523b
#
_entry.id   01d4089dedadde8c8d5e61e3657e523b
#
_cell.length_a   1.000
_cell.length_b   1.000
_cell.length_c   1.000
_cell.angle_alpha   90.00
_cell.angle_beta   90.00
_cell.angle_gamma   90.00
#
_symmetry.space_group_name_H-M   'P 1'
#
loop_
_entity.id
_entity.type
_entity.pdbx_description
1 polymer ?
#
loop_
_entity_poly.entity_id
_entity_poly.type
_entity_poly.pdbx_seq_one_letter_code
_entity_poly.pdbx_strand_id
1 'polypeptide(L)'
;MDWTENLRRALDFMEKNLFEDITPDDVAKAVCISPFYLERGFKVMTGFSIGEYVRNRRLYLSALDILSGNEKVIDIALKYGYDTPESYTKAFTRFHGVSPVQLRKEPHRLRTFLPLKIKVIIQGGNDMDFVVEKMRGFKIDWLRVYRIIGNVIHRYPEALGQVCRSLWCSYERKSTRNHRGKGRCRKLYR
;
A
#
# COMPACT_ATOMS: atom_id res chain seq x y z
N MET A 1 -14.02 1.61 -24.74
CA MET A 1 -12.73 1.11 -24.21
C MET A 1 -12.67 1.49 -22.74
N ASP A 2 -12.71 0.51 -21.85
CA ASP A 2 -12.75 0.78 -20.39
C ASP A 2 -11.34 1.12 -19.91
N TRP A 3 -11.13 2.37 -19.52
CA TRP A 3 -9.85 2.88 -19.01
C TRP A 3 -9.41 2.17 -17.72
N THR A 4 -10.36 1.81 -16.87
CA THR A 4 -10.08 1.16 -15.59
C THR A 4 -9.54 -0.25 -15.79
N GLU A 5 -10.09 -0.98 -16.77
CA GLU A 5 -9.61 -2.30 -17.16
C GLU A 5 -8.20 -2.23 -17.78
N ASN A 6 -7.94 -1.25 -18.64
CA ASN A 6 -6.60 -1.05 -19.21
C ASN A 6 -5.58 -0.71 -18.14
N LEU A 7 -5.95 0.12 -17.17
CA LEU A 7 -5.08 0.46 -16.04
C LEU A 7 -4.81 -0.75 -15.14
N ARG A 8 -5.81 -1.60 -14.91
CA ARG A 8 -5.66 -2.86 -14.19
C ARG A 8 -4.69 -3.80 -14.90
N ARG A 9 -4.87 -3.99 -16.21
CA ARG A 9 -3.97 -4.80 -17.05
C ARG A 9 -2.55 -4.26 -17.06
N ALA A 10 -2.37 -2.94 -17.10
CA ALA A 10 -1.05 -2.32 -17.02
C ALA A 10 -0.38 -2.60 -15.67
N LEU A 11 -1.11 -2.48 -14.55
CA LEU A 11 -0.61 -2.83 -13.21
C LEU A 11 -0.25 -4.31 -13.12
N ASP A 12 -1.11 -5.20 -13.59
CA ASP A 12 -0.86 -6.64 -13.60
C ASP A 12 0.38 -7.01 -14.43
N PHE A 13 0.57 -6.35 -15.59
CA PHE A 13 1.76 -6.53 -16.42
C PHE A 13 3.03 -6.08 -15.69
N MET A 14 3.02 -4.89 -15.09
CA MET A 14 4.15 -4.38 -14.34
C MET A 14 4.51 -5.27 -13.14
N GLU A 15 3.52 -5.72 -12.37
CA GLU A 15 3.77 -6.59 -11.21
C GLU A 15 4.35 -7.96 -11.59
N LYS A 16 3.95 -8.52 -12.75
CA LYS A 16 4.50 -9.78 -13.25
C LYS A 16 5.94 -9.66 -13.77
N ASN A 17 6.31 -8.49 -14.24
CA ASN A 17 7.61 -8.25 -14.89
C ASN A 17 8.51 -7.31 -14.07
N LEU A 18 8.32 -7.22 -12.74
CA LEU A 18 9.07 -6.30 -11.90
C LEU A 18 10.59 -6.52 -11.93
N PHE A 19 11.05 -7.72 -12.24
CA PHE A 19 12.47 -8.06 -12.30
C PHE A 19 13.07 -7.91 -13.71
N GLU A 20 12.22 -7.70 -14.70
CA GLU A 20 12.62 -7.47 -16.10
C GLU A 20 12.86 -5.98 -16.34
N ASP A 21 13.67 -5.66 -17.35
CA ASP A 21 13.88 -4.26 -17.75
C ASP A 21 12.71 -3.76 -18.60
N ILE A 22 11.61 -3.46 -17.92
CA ILE A 22 10.39 -2.98 -18.58
C ILE A 22 10.41 -1.46 -18.74
N THR A 23 10.04 -1.03 -19.93
CA THR A 23 9.87 0.38 -20.28
C THR A 23 8.37 0.77 -20.28
N PRO A 24 8.03 2.07 -20.22
CA PRO A 24 6.66 2.53 -20.40
C PRO A 24 6.06 2.09 -21.76
N ASP A 25 6.89 1.97 -22.79
CA ASP A 25 6.45 1.51 -24.10
C ASP A 25 6.04 0.04 -24.10
N ASP A 26 6.72 -0.81 -23.33
CA ASP A 26 6.36 -2.22 -23.21
C ASP A 26 5.03 -2.39 -22.48
N VAL A 27 4.82 -1.61 -21.44
CA VAL A 27 3.53 -1.58 -20.73
C VAL A 27 2.41 -1.11 -21.65
N ALA A 28 2.66 -0.07 -22.45
CA ALA A 28 1.69 0.48 -23.39
C ALA A 28 1.32 -0.53 -24.50
N LYS A 29 2.31 -1.25 -25.04
CA LYS A 29 2.09 -2.35 -26.01
C LYS A 29 1.23 -3.46 -25.38
N ALA A 30 1.51 -3.86 -24.15
CA ALA A 30 0.78 -4.92 -23.46
C ALA A 30 -0.72 -4.61 -23.26
N VAL A 31 -1.08 -3.34 -23.19
CA VAL A 31 -2.48 -2.90 -23.04
C VAL A 31 -3.08 -2.30 -24.32
N CYS A 32 -2.31 -2.28 -25.43
CA CYS A 32 -2.74 -1.73 -26.73
C CYS A 32 -3.17 -0.26 -26.65
N ILE A 33 -2.44 0.57 -25.91
CA ILE A 33 -2.66 2.01 -25.76
C ILE A 33 -1.38 2.74 -26.17
N SER A 34 -1.51 4.00 -26.66
CA SER A 34 -0.31 4.80 -26.94
C SER A 34 0.46 5.10 -25.63
N PRO A 35 1.80 5.07 -25.66
CA PRO A 35 2.64 5.31 -24.48
C PRO A 35 2.32 6.64 -23.80
N PHE A 36 2.19 7.70 -24.58
CA PHE A 36 1.87 9.04 -24.09
C PHE A 36 0.51 9.07 -23.34
N TYR A 37 -0.52 8.43 -23.92
CA TYR A 37 -1.84 8.40 -23.30
C TYR A 37 -1.87 7.57 -22.02
N LEU A 38 -1.19 6.41 -22.04
CA LEU A 38 -1.06 5.56 -20.86
C LEU A 38 -0.30 6.27 -19.72
N GLU A 39 0.86 6.86 -20.03
CA GLU A 39 1.69 7.52 -19.01
C GLU A 39 0.96 8.69 -18.35
N ARG A 40 0.32 9.53 -19.18
CA ARG A 40 -0.46 10.66 -18.66
C ARG A 40 -1.65 10.21 -17.81
N GLY A 41 -2.42 9.24 -18.29
CA GLY A 41 -3.56 8.71 -17.56
C GLY A 41 -3.16 7.99 -16.28
N PHE A 42 -2.10 7.17 -16.34
CA PHE A 42 -1.55 6.50 -15.17
C PHE A 42 -1.13 7.51 -14.09
N LYS A 43 -0.39 8.56 -14.47
CA LYS A 43 0.05 9.60 -13.54
C LYS A 43 -1.11 10.38 -12.92
N VAL A 44 -2.12 10.72 -13.69
CA VAL A 44 -3.31 11.44 -13.19
C VAL A 44 -4.10 10.57 -12.19
N MET A 45 -4.23 9.27 -12.48
CA MET A 45 -5.03 8.36 -11.65
C MET A 45 -4.30 7.87 -10.40
N THR A 46 -2.98 7.69 -10.47
CA THR A 46 -2.20 7.07 -9.40
C THR A 46 -1.28 8.04 -8.66
N GLY A 47 -0.97 9.20 -9.24
CA GLY A 47 0.01 10.15 -8.76
C GLY A 47 1.46 9.80 -9.11
N PHE A 48 1.73 8.64 -9.74
CA PHE A 48 3.05 8.15 -10.10
C PHE A 48 3.21 8.05 -11.62
N SER A 49 4.42 8.25 -12.12
CA SER A 49 4.77 7.75 -13.46
C SER A 49 4.94 6.22 -13.42
N ILE A 50 4.88 5.56 -14.58
CA ILE A 50 5.08 4.12 -14.69
C ILE A 50 6.45 3.72 -14.12
N GLY A 51 7.51 4.45 -14.49
CA GLY A 51 8.86 4.18 -13.99
C GLY A 51 9.02 4.42 -12.48
N GLU A 52 8.35 5.44 -11.92
CA GLU A 52 8.32 5.65 -10.45
C GLU A 52 7.61 4.52 -9.72
N TYR A 53 6.51 4.04 -10.27
CA TYR A 53 5.78 2.91 -9.68
C TYR A 53 6.64 1.66 -9.63
N VAL A 54 7.21 1.24 -10.76
CA VAL A 54 8.07 0.05 -10.86
C VAL A 54 9.27 0.17 -9.92
N ARG A 55 9.97 1.32 -9.94
CA ARG A 55 11.09 1.57 -9.04
C ARG A 55 10.70 1.46 -7.56
N ASN A 56 9.60 2.08 -7.15
CA ASN A 56 9.14 2.04 -5.77
C ASN A 56 8.73 0.63 -5.33
N ARG A 57 8.13 -0.16 -6.24
CA ARG A 57 7.82 -1.57 -6.00
C ARG A 57 9.07 -2.41 -5.81
N ARG A 58 10.08 -2.25 -6.70
CA ARG A 58 11.39 -2.91 -6.58
C ARG A 58 12.07 -2.58 -5.26
N LEU A 59 12.10 -1.31 -4.87
CA LEU A 59 12.70 -0.88 -3.59
C LEU A 59 11.97 -1.45 -2.38
N TYR A 60 10.65 -1.55 -2.42
CA TYR A 60 9.89 -2.18 -1.35
C TYR A 60 10.18 -3.69 -1.25
N LEU A 61 10.18 -4.42 -2.37
CA LEU A 61 10.50 -5.85 -2.38
C LEU A 61 11.94 -6.12 -1.96
N SER A 62 12.90 -5.31 -2.42
CA SER A 62 14.30 -5.42 -1.99
C SER A 62 14.47 -5.22 -0.48
N ALA A 63 13.65 -4.37 0.12
CA ALA A 63 13.66 -4.17 1.57
C ALA A 63 13.15 -5.42 2.33
N LEU A 64 12.19 -6.15 1.77
CA LEU A 64 11.75 -7.43 2.34
C LEU A 64 12.88 -8.48 2.28
N ASP A 65 13.63 -8.54 1.17
CA ASP A 65 14.79 -9.42 1.04
C ASP A 65 15.90 -9.05 2.04
N ILE A 66 16.15 -7.75 2.26
CA ILE A 66 17.10 -7.28 3.30
C ILE A 66 16.67 -7.75 4.69
N LEU A 67 15.37 -7.69 4.99
CA LEU A 67 14.84 -8.10 6.29
C LEU A 67 14.83 -9.62 6.48
N SER A 68 14.78 -10.41 5.41
CA SER A 68 14.96 -11.87 5.46
C SER A 68 16.35 -12.27 5.92
N GLY A 69 17.34 -11.40 5.71
CA GLY A 69 18.71 -11.59 6.20
C GLY A 69 19.58 -12.58 5.41
N ASN A 70 19.05 -13.22 4.38
CA ASN A 70 19.69 -14.34 3.68
C ASN A 70 20.69 -13.90 2.60
N GLU A 71 20.61 -12.67 2.11
CA GLU A 71 21.38 -12.18 0.97
C GLU A 71 22.26 -10.97 1.35
N LYS A 72 23.37 -10.79 0.64
CA LYS A 72 24.20 -9.59 0.75
C LYS A 72 23.52 -8.42 0.04
N VAL A 73 23.76 -7.20 0.52
CA VAL A 73 23.17 -5.98 -0.06
C VAL A 73 23.54 -5.80 -1.55
N ILE A 74 24.75 -6.22 -1.94
CA ILE A 74 25.22 -6.16 -3.32
C ILE A 74 24.42 -7.09 -4.23
N ASP A 75 24.15 -8.30 -3.78
CA ASP A 75 23.40 -9.29 -4.57
C ASP A 75 21.95 -8.84 -4.74
N ILE A 76 21.37 -8.27 -3.68
CA ILE A 76 20.03 -7.65 -3.74
C ILE A 76 20.01 -6.47 -4.72
N ALA A 77 21.03 -5.61 -4.70
CA ALA A 77 21.09 -4.48 -5.63
C ALA A 77 21.07 -4.95 -7.09
N LEU A 78 21.88 -5.95 -7.44
CA LEU A 78 21.92 -6.54 -8.78
C LEU A 78 20.59 -7.20 -9.15
N LYS A 79 19.99 -7.97 -8.26
CA LYS A 79 18.69 -8.63 -8.45
C LYS A 79 17.57 -7.64 -8.80
N TYR A 80 17.62 -6.44 -8.25
CA TYR A 80 16.61 -5.39 -8.48
C TYR A 80 16.99 -4.38 -9.58
N GLY A 81 18.00 -4.72 -10.42
CA GLY A 81 18.35 -3.98 -11.62
C GLY A 81 19.18 -2.72 -11.35
N TYR A 82 20.00 -2.72 -10.30
CA TYR A 82 20.97 -1.66 -10.02
C TYR A 82 22.38 -2.13 -10.37
N ASP A 83 23.07 -1.39 -11.21
CA ASP A 83 24.44 -1.71 -11.66
C ASP A 83 25.46 -1.57 -10.52
N THR A 84 25.19 -0.68 -9.57
CA THR A 84 26.11 -0.42 -8.45
C THR A 84 25.39 -0.38 -7.09
N PRO A 85 26.04 -0.90 -6.03
CA PRO A 85 25.48 -0.83 -4.67
C PRO A 85 25.25 0.60 -4.18
N GLU A 86 26.05 1.56 -4.68
CA GLU A 86 25.93 2.98 -4.32
C GLU A 86 24.66 3.59 -4.88
N SER A 87 24.36 3.34 -6.17
CA SER A 87 23.12 3.80 -6.81
C SER A 87 21.90 3.21 -6.13
N TYR A 88 21.95 1.92 -5.80
CA TYR A 88 20.92 1.24 -5.04
C TYR A 88 20.73 1.88 -3.65
N THR A 89 21.82 2.05 -2.89
CA THR A 89 21.77 2.60 -1.53
C THR A 89 21.18 4.03 -1.53
N LYS A 90 21.54 4.86 -2.53
CA LYS A 90 20.98 6.20 -2.69
C LYS A 90 19.46 6.15 -2.97
N ALA A 91 19.04 5.31 -3.91
CA ALA A 91 17.62 5.15 -4.25
C ALA A 91 16.82 4.60 -3.05
N PHE A 92 17.37 3.58 -2.39
CA PHE A 92 16.78 2.95 -1.20
C PHE A 92 16.61 3.94 -0.06
N THR A 93 17.67 4.71 0.27
CA THR A 93 17.63 5.70 1.33
C THR A 93 16.64 6.83 1.02
N ARG A 94 16.58 7.28 -0.24
CA ARG A 94 15.59 8.26 -0.68
C ARG A 94 14.16 7.76 -0.49
N PHE A 95 13.92 6.48 -0.75
CA PHE A 95 12.60 5.89 -0.66
C PHE A 95 12.21 5.54 0.79
N HIS A 96 13.07 4.84 1.55
CA HIS A 96 12.77 4.37 2.91
C HIS A 96 13.13 5.37 4.01
N GLY A 97 13.97 6.38 3.72
CA GLY A 97 14.50 7.32 4.71
C GLY A 97 15.62 6.74 5.57
N VAL A 98 16.06 5.50 5.32
CA VAL A 98 17.14 4.81 6.01
C VAL A 98 17.94 3.96 5.03
N SER A 99 19.22 3.70 5.33
CA SER A 99 20.04 2.82 4.50
C SER A 99 19.63 1.34 4.64
N PRO A 100 19.98 0.48 3.67
CA PRO A 100 19.71 -0.96 3.73
C PRO A 100 20.22 -1.61 5.02
N VAL A 101 21.43 -1.23 5.45
CA VAL A 101 22.05 -1.75 6.68
C VAL A 101 21.31 -1.27 7.94
N GLN A 102 20.85 -0.01 7.95
CA GLN A 102 20.06 0.51 9.05
C GLN A 102 18.68 -0.15 9.13
N LEU A 103 18.04 -0.40 7.99
CA LEU A 103 16.74 -1.07 7.96
C LEU A 103 16.82 -2.48 8.59
N ARG A 104 17.92 -3.21 8.37
CA ARG A 104 18.13 -4.54 8.99
C ARG A 104 18.15 -4.47 10.52
N LYS A 105 18.68 -3.36 11.08
CA LYS A 105 18.71 -3.11 12.53
C LYS A 105 17.37 -2.56 13.06
N GLU A 106 16.67 -1.79 12.25
CA GLU A 106 15.44 -1.08 12.60
C GLU A 106 14.28 -1.43 11.63
N PRO A 107 13.73 -2.67 11.67
CA PRO A 107 12.71 -3.13 10.71
C PRO A 107 11.42 -2.30 10.71
N HIS A 108 11.13 -1.61 11.83
CA HIS A 108 9.95 -0.76 11.98
C HIS A 108 9.96 0.48 11.06
N ARG A 109 11.12 0.83 10.51
CA ARG A 109 11.29 1.96 9.58
C ARG A 109 10.98 1.61 8.12
N LEU A 110 10.54 0.39 7.85
CA LEU A 110 10.12 -0.03 6.52
C LEU A 110 8.98 0.85 6.00
N ARG A 111 9.23 1.56 4.89
CA ARG A 111 8.18 2.23 4.15
C ARG A 111 7.47 1.22 3.27
N THR A 112 6.20 0.97 3.55
CA THR A 112 5.36 0.02 2.79
C THR A 112 4.92 0.65 1.47
N PHE A 113 5.05 -0.11 0.37
CA PHE A 113 4.52 0.24 -0.94
C PHE A 113 3.94 -1.00 -1.60
N LEU A 114 2.67 -1.28 -1.30
CA LEU A 114 1.95 -2.45 -1.81
C LEU A 114 1.50 -2.24 -3.26
N PRO A 115 1.18 -3.32 -4.02
CA PRO A 115 0.59 -3.19 -5.34
C PRO A 115 -0.66 -2.32 -5.30
N LEU A 116 -0.77 -1.41 -6.26
CA LEU A 116 -1.98 -0.60 -6.40
C LEU A 116 -3.15 -1.50 -6.81
N LYS A 117 -4.29 -1.31 -6.16
CA LYS A 117 -5.56 -1.95 -6.52
C LYS A 117 -6.55 -0.88 -6.91
N ILE A 118 -7.12 -1.02 -8.11
CA ILE A 118 -8.10 -0.08 -8.60
C ILE A 118 -9.47 -0.51 -8.11
N LYS A 119 -10.13 0.40 -7.39
CA LYS A 119 -11.53 0.26 -7.00
C LYS A 119 -12.28 1.46 -7.54
N VAL A 120 -13.20 1.23 -8.48
CA VAL A 120 -14.07 2.27 -8.98
C VAL A 120 -15.31 2.32 -8.08
N ILE A 121 -15.55 3.48 -7.48
CA ILE A 121 -16.77 3.73 -6.71
C ILE A 121 -17.53 4.81 -7.47
N ILE A 122 -18.67 4.45 -8.04
CA ILE A 122 -19.58 5.40 -8.65
C ILE A 122 -20.52 5.89 -7.55
N GLN A 123 -20.40 7.15 -7.20
CA GLN A 123 -21.30 7.81 -6.25
C GLN A 123 -22.28 8.66 -7.06
N GLY A 124 -23.56 8.35 -6.95
CA GLY A 124 -24.63 9.12 -7.62
C GLY A 124 -25.82 8.22 -7.93
N GLY A 125 -26.99 8.55 -7.43
CA GLY A 125 -28.22 7.78 -7.49
C GLY A 125 -28.82 7.57 -6.10
N ASN A 126 -30.15 7.46 -6.01
CA ASN A 126 -30.84 7.33 -4.73
C ASN A 126 -30.77 5.91 -4.12
N ASP A 127 -30.20 4.93 -4.82
CA ASP A 127 -30.07 3.56 -4.36
C ASP A 127 -28.59 3.22 -4.15
N MET A 128 -28.25 2.89 -2.91
CA MET A 128 -26.93 2.37 -2.57
C MET A 128 -26.97 0.84 -2.60
N ASP A 129 -26.40 0.25 -3.64
CA ASP A 129 -26.15 -1.18 -3.66
C ASP A 129 -24.92 -1.51 -2.82
N PHE A 130 -25.13 -2.26 -1.74
CA PHE A 130 -24.04 -2.78 -0.91
C PHE A 130 -23.69 -4.19 -1.35
N VAL A 131 -22.44 -4.42 -1.72
CA VAL A 131 -21.92 -5.78 -1.86
C VAL A 131 -21.23 -6.15 -0.54
N VAL A 132 -21.83 -7.07 0.20
CA VAL A 132 -21.22 -7.62 1.43
C VAL A 132 -20.48 -8.90 1.06
N GLU A 133 -19.16 -8.81 0.97
CA GLU A 133 -18.32 -9.99 0.78
C GLU A 133 -17.93 -10.60 2.13
N LYS A 134 -18.20 -11.92 2.28
CA LYS A 134 -17.80 -12.68 3.45
C LYS A 134 -16.33 -13.05 3.32
N MET A 135 -15.45 -12.28 3.95
CA MET A 135 -14.02 -12.60 4.01
C MET A 135 -13.74 -13.65 5.07
N ARG A 136 -12.83 -14.60 4.75
CA ARG A 136 -12.29 -15.52 5.77
C ARG A 136 -11.58 -14.72 6.84
N GLY A 137 -11.74 -15.09 8.11
CA GLY A 137 -11.16 -14.39 9.24
C GLY A 137 -9.65 -14.20 9.08
N PHE A 138 -9.19 -12.98 9.22
CA PHE A 138 -7.78 -12.62 9.22
C PHE A 138 -7.41 -12.06 10.60
N LYS A 139 -6.17 -12.30 11.02
CA LYS A 139 -5.66 -11.71 12.26
C LYS A 139 -5.31 -10.24 11.98
N ILE A 140 -5.95 -9.33 12.71
CA ILE A 140 -5.64 -7.90 12.64
C ILE A 140 -4.62 -7.59 13.74
N ASP A 141 -3.45 -7.09 13.35
CA ASP A 141 -2.52 -6.47 14.28
C ASP A 141 -3.02 -5.06 14.61
N TRP A 142 -3.72 -4.94 15.74
CA TRP A 142 -4.37 -3.71 16.18
C TRP A 142 -3.40 -2.54 16.41
N LEU A 143 -2.16 -2.80 16.78
CA LEU A 143 -1.14 -1.76 16.93
C LEU A 143 -0.78 -1.10 15.58
N ARG A 144 -0.76 -1.87 14.50
CA ARG A 144 -0.56 -1.35 13.14
C ARG A 144 -1.78 -0.60 12.61
N VAL A 145 -2.96 -1.14 12.84
CA VAL A 145 -4.23 -0.51 12.42
C VAL A 145 -4.46 0.80 13.15
N TYR A 146 -4.18 0.87 14.45
CA TYR A 146 -4.33 2.09 15.25
C TYR A 146 -3.46 3.25 14.74
N ARG A 147 -2.23 2.96 14.30
CA ARG A 147 -1.32 3.97 13.73
C ARG A 147 -1.80 4.49 12.37
N ILE A 148 -2.38 3.61 11.53
CA ILE A 148 -2.94 3.98 10.21
C ILE A 148 -4.24 4.77 10.39
N ILE A 149 -5.14 4.31 11.23
CA ILE A 149 -6.43 4.97 11.51
C ILE A 149 -6.22 6.32 12.20
N GLY A 150 -5.28 6.43 13.14
CA GLY A 150 -4.96 7.69 13.80
C GLY A 150 -4.55 8.79 12.82
N ASN A 151 -3.74 8.46 11.82
CA ASN A 151 -3.33 9.41 10.77
C ASN A 151 -4.48 9.76 9.80
N VAL A 152 -5.41 8.83 9.55
CA VAL A 152 -6.56 9.06 8.67
C VAL A 152 -7.65 9.86 9.38
N ILE A 153 -7.89 9.61 10.67
CA ILE A 153 -8.86 10.36 11.49
C ILE A 153 -8.45 11.84 11.59
N HIS A 154 -7.17 12.14 11.72
CA HIS A 154 -6.69 13.53 11.77
C HIS A 154 -6.90 14.29 10.45
N ARG A 155 -6.96 13.59 9.32
CA ARG A 155 -7.11 14.19 7.99
C ARG A 155 -8.57 14.27 7.50
N TYR A 156 -9.45 13.38 7.99
CA TYR A 156 -10.85 13.28 7.56
C TYR A 156 -11.79 12.95 8.74
N PRO A 157 -12.02 13.88 9.65
CA PRO A 157 -12.79 13.60 10.89
C PRO A 157 -14.26 13.24 10.65
N GLU A 158 -14.87 13.72 9.56
CA GLU A 158 -16.31 13.54 9.32
C GLU A 158 -16.67 12.21 8.64
N ALA A 159 -15.81 11.67 7.78
CA ALA A 159 -16.10 10.47 7.00
C ALA A 159 -16.06 9.16 7.80
N LEU A 160 -15.38 9.13 8.94
CA LEU A 160 -15.13 7.92 9.73
C LEU A 160 -15.91 7.86 11.05
N GLY A 161 -16.62 8.93 11.41
CA GLY A 161 -17.32 9.04 12.70
C GLY A 161 -18.39 7.97 12.95
N GLN A 162 -19.03 7.46 11.90
CA GLN A 162 -20.05 6.41 12.03
C GLN A 162 -19.44 5.00 12.05
N VAL A 163 -18.42 4.75 11.24
CA VAL A 163 -17.77 3.44 11.15
C VAL A 163 -16.94 3.14 12.39
N CYS A 164 -16.24 4.13 12.94
CA CYS A 164 -15.49 3.96 14.19
C CYS A 164 -16.39 3.75 15.39
N ARG A 165 -17.55 4.40 15.47
CA ARG A 165 -18.51 4.18 16.57
C ARG A 165 -19.07 2.77 16.59
N SER A 166 -19.40 2.19 15.44
CA SER A 166 -19.95 0.83 15.37
C SER A 166 -18.89 -0.24 15.69
N LEU A 167 -17.64 -0.04 15.28
CA LEU A 167 -16.53 -0.95 15.57
C LEU A 167 -16.06 -0.86 17.01
N TRP A 168 -16.02 0.34 17.62
CA TRP A 168 -15.66 0.55 19.01
C TRP A 168 -16.68 -0.07 19.97
N CYS A 169 -17.98 0.15 19.73
CA CYS A 169 -19.05 -0.47 20.54
C CYS A 169 -19.09 -1.99 20.44
N SER A 170 -18.67 -2.59 19.34
CA SER A 170 -18.60 -4.06 19.22
C SER A 170 -17.36 -4.65 19.90
N TYR A 171 -16.28 -3.88 20.01
CA TYR A 171 -15.06 -4.27 20.73
C TYR A 171 -15.26 -4.22 22.26
N GLU A 172 -15.83 -3.14 22.79
CA GLU A 172 -16.12 -3.05 24.24
C GLU A 172 -17.03 -4.18 24.73
N ARG A 173 -18.05 -4.57 23.95
CA ARG A 173 -18.92 -5.70 24.26
C ARG A 173 -18.21 -7.05 24.32
N LYS A 174 -17.11 -7.24 23.60
CA LYS A 174 -16.30 -8.48 23.63
C LYS A 174 -15.23 -8.45 24.73
N SER A 175 -14.66 -7.28 25.03
CA SER A 175 -13.64 -7.10 26.05
C SER A 175 -14.22 -7.21 27.47
N THR A 176 -15.43 -6.73 27.70
CA THR A 176 -16.11 -6.81 29.02
C THR A 176 -16.58 -8.21 29.44
N ARG A 177 -16.62 -9.18 28.51
CA ARG A 177 -16.88 -10.59 28.85
C ARG A 177 -15.68 -11.33 29.46
N ASN A 178 -14.46 -10.83 29.27
CA ASN A 178 -13.23 -11.50 29.74
C ASN A 178 -12.62 -10.89 31.00
N HIS A 179 -13.08 -9.74 31.48
CA HIS A 179 -12.58 -9.15 32.71
C HIS A 179 -13.75 -8.69 33.58
N ARG A 180 -14.02 -9.42 34.69
CA ARG A 180 -14.79 -8.92 35.85
C ARG A 180 -13.97 -7.81 36.50
N GLY A 181 -14.19 -6.56 36.08
CA GLY A 181 -13.55 -5.40 36.68
C GLY A 181 -14.34 -4.13 36.34
N LYS A 182 -15.00 -3.56 37.35
CA LYS A 182 -15.80 -2.33 37.28
C LYS A 182 -14.94 -1.15 36.84
N GLY A 183 -15.13 -0.65 35.61
CA GLY A 183 -14.59 0.61 35.15
C GLY A 183 -15.71 1.51 34.60
N ARG A 184 -16.00 2.62 35.30
CA ARG A 184 -17.00 3.62 34.91
C ARG A 184 -16.57 4.32 33.62
N CYS A 185 -17.42 4.26 32.61
CA CYS A 185 -17.29 5.05 31.38
C CYS A 185 -17.45 6.54 31.73
N ARG A 186 -16.35 7.33 31.70
CA ARG A 186 -16.43 8.80 31.74
C ARG A 186 -16.70 9.32 30.35
N LYS A 187 -17.81 10.03 30.21
CA LYS A 187 -18.15 10.82 29.03
C LYS A 187 -17.03 11.83 28.76
N LEU A 188 -16.32 11.63 27.67
CA LEU A 188 -15.35 12.59 27.11
C LEU A 188 -15.85 13.03 25.74
N TYR A 189 -16.88 13.89 25.72
CA TYR A 189 -17.16 14.79 24.59
C TYR A 189 -18.06 15.93 25.09
N ARG A 190 -17.44 17.08 25.27
CA ARG A 190 -18.04 18.39 25.00
C ARG A 190 -17.33 18.99 23.82
#